data_4b3c820595006c17db9cdc93729c2461
#
_entry.id   4b3c820595006c17db9cdc93729c2461
#
_cell.length_a   1.000
_cell.length_b   1.000
_cell.length_c   1.000
_cell.angle_alpha   90.00
_cell.angle_beta   90.00
_cell.angle_gamma   90.00
#
_symmetry.space_group_name_H-M   'P 1'
#
loop_
_entity.id
_entity.type
_entity.pdbx_description
1 polymer ?
#
loop_
_entity_poly.entity_id
_entity_poly.type
_entity_poly.pdbx_seq_one_letter_code
_entity_poly.pdbx_strand_id
1 'polypeptide(L)'
;MAKKAKPAAPELFSTSEEYPHPLHAARKRLGGWQLVTSLAVGVVAVLVVSLGTVLALTVQNLQSSLVTVELPNAPDPILPTIGEIEGGFNVLVVGSDTRVGQGDQFEFVDSELNDVNLLVHVSENHDRAVVISLPRDLLLDIPACPQADGSESSPRQMEPLNTTMAIGGLPCVALTLEQLTGLDIGYAGLMTFTGVAQLSTAVGGVEVCVSAPLVDPWSGVNLPEAGYHTLEGGQALAFLRTRKGVGDGSDLSRISSQQVYMAALVRTLQQDGVLNDIGKLYGIAQTAAQTMVLSTSLASVDVMVAMARALRGIPNENIVFIQYPVLDADPDLYPGRVVPNDILATEVVERLQVDEAFTVGEGSLGFGSTDAETSPGGTEEDGAGPEELDGLVGQTAGDETCAVPR
;
A
#
# COMPACT_ATOMS: atom_id res chain seq x y z
N MET A 1 -114.49 -25.14 -12.25
CA MET A 1 -113.97 -25.50 -13.60
C MET A 1 -112.94 -24.40 -13.99
N ALA A 2 -111.63 -24.68 -13.82
CA ALA A 2 -110.58 -23.70 -14.06
C ALA A 2 -109.92 -24.05 -15.37
N LYS A 3 -109.88 -23.12 -16.31
CA LYS A 3 -109.14 -23.19 -17.55
C LYS A 3 -107.70 -22.78 -17.29
N LYS A 4 -106.74 -23.68 -17.52
CA LYS A 4 -105.32 -23.42 -17.50
C LYS A 4 -104.95 -22.50 -18.69
N ALA A 5 -104.31 -21.39 -18.41
CA ALA A 5 -103.64 -20.55 -19.40
C ALA A 5 -102.21 -21.07 -19.69
N LYS A 6 -101.82 -21.09 -20.90
CA LYS A 6 -100.50 -21.52 -21.44
C LYS A 6 -99.54 -20.37 -21.37
N PRO A 7 -98.33 -20.50 -20.88
CA PRO A 7 -97.41 -19.44 -20.86
C PRO A 7 -96.77 -19.18 -22.27
N ALA A 8 -96.58 -17.89 -22.62
CA ALA A 8 -95.93 -17.44 -23.83
C ALA A 8 -94.42 -17.65 -23.76
N ALA A 9 -93.82 -18.03 -24.85
CA ALA A 9 -92.40 -18.18 -24.99
C ALA A 9 -91.68 -16.80 -25.09
N PRO A 10 -90.54 -16.62 -24.51
CA PRO A 10 -89.79 -15.37 -24.63
C PRO A 10 -89.10 -15.26 -26.04
N GLU A 11 -89.24 -14.07 -26.62
CA GLU A 11 -88.56 -13.72 -27.87
C GLU A 11 -87.03 -13.60 -27.61
N LEU A 12 -86.23 -14.33 -28.41
CA LEU A 12 -84.78 -14.25 -28.49
C LEU A 12 -84.45 -13.00 -29.27
N PHE A 13 -83.93 -11.98 -28.56
CA PHE A 13 -83.22 -10.87 -29.17
C PHE A 13 -81.87 -11.38 -29.68
N SER A 14 -81.68 -11.48 -30.97
CA SER A 14 -80.45 -11.72 -31.63
C SER A 14 -79.74 -10.35 -31.73
N THR A 15 -78.86 -10.04 -30.75
CA THR A 15 -77.85 -9.04 -30.94
C THR A 15 -76.61 -9.69 -31.50
N SER A 16 -76.39 -9.49 -32.78
CA SER A 16 -75.09 -9.79 -33.43
C SER A 16 -74.02 -8.83 -32.86
N GLU A 17 -73.31 -9.26 -31.85
CA GLU A 17 -72.05 -8.62 -31.45
C GLU A 17 -71.02 -8.87 -32.56
N GLU A 18 -70.75 -7.82 -33.32
CA GLU A 18 -69.68 -7.76 -34.32
C GLU A 18 -68.35 -7.70 -33.57
N TYR A 19 -67.68 -8.86 -33.43
CA TYR A 19 -66.34 -8.91 -32.87
C TYR A 19 -65.39 -8.21 -33.85
N PRO A 20 -64.60 -7.21 -33.38
CA PRO A 20 -63.62 -6.59 -34.25
C PRO A 20 -62.57 -7.63 -34.61
N HIS A 21 -62.44 -7.89 -35.90
CA HIS A 21 -61.35 -8.71 -36.39
C HIS A 21 -60.01 -8.16 -36.01
N PRO A 22 -59.08 -8.99 -35.45
CA PRO A 22 -57.76 -8.49 -35.09
C PRO A 22 -57.08 -7.99 -36.38
N LEU A 23 -56.78 -6.69 -36.34
CA LEU A 23 -55.98 -6.04 -37.40
C LEU A 23 -54.63 -6.76 -37.39
N HIS A 24 -54.40 -7.60 -38.37
CA HIS A 24 -53.08 -8.14 -38.67
C HIS A 24 -52.17 -6.96 -38.99
N ALA A 25 -51.47 -6.45 -37.97
CA ALA A 25 -50.41 -5.48 -38.21
C ALA A 25 -49.44 -6.08 -39.19
N ALA A 26 -49.39 -5.52 -40.40
CA ALA A 26 -48.46 -5.95 -41.45
C ALA A 26 -47.04 -5.80 -40.89
N ARG A 27 -46.43 -6.95 -40.55
CA ARG A 27 -45.01 -6.97 -40.17
C ARG A 27 -44.21 -6.37 -41.34
N LYS A 28 -43.72 -5.14 -41.20
CA LYS A 28 -42.74 -4.55 -42.13
C LYS A 28 -41.57 -5.54 -42.17
N ARG A 29 -41.37 -6.18 -43.33
CA ARG A 29 -40.14 -6.98 -43.57
C ARG A 29 -38.98 -6.03 -43.57
N LEU A 30 -38.16 -6.08 -42.53
CA LEU A 30 -36.89 -5.36 -42.47
C LEU A 30 -36.06 -5.76 -43.70
N GLY A 31 -35.57 -4.79 -44.45
CA GLY A 31 -34.63 -5.04 -45.55
C GLY A 31 -33.40 -5.76 -45.02
N GLY A 32 -32.79 -6.66 -45.83
CA GLY A 32 -31.67 -7.47 -45.38
C GLY A 32 -30.57 -6.69 -44.68
N TRP A 33 -30.32 -5.44 -45.08
CA TRP A 33 -29.36 -4.52 -44.43
C TRP A 33 -29.81 -4.10 -43.02
N GLN A 34 -31.08 -3.80 -42.82
CA GLN A 34 -31.62 -3.44 -41.51
C GLN A 34 -31.59 -4.61 -40.51
N LEU A 35 -31.68 -5.85 -41.04
CA LEU A 35 -31.57 -7.05 -40.21
C LEU A 35 -30.12 -7.31 -39.78
N VAL A 36 -29.16 -7.08 -40.66
CA VAL A 36 -27.73 -7.17 -40.37
C VAL A 36 -27.30 -6.10 -39.36
N THR A 37 -27.75 -4.85 -39.53
CA THR A 37 -27.40 -3.77 -38.57
C THR A 37 -28.04 -3.98 -37.20
N SER A 38 -29.28 -4.48 -37.13
CA SER A 38 -29.92 -4.77 -35.81
C SER A 38 -29.26 -5.95 -35.12
N LEU A 39 -28.81 -6.98 -35.86
CA LEU A 39 -27.99 -8.08 -35.30
C LEU A 39 -26.63 -7.63 -34.81
N ALA A 40 -25.94 -6.77 -35.57
CA ALA A 40 -24.65 -6.20 -35.16
C ALA A 40 -24.78 -5.35 -33.90
N VAL A 41 -25.79 -4.48 -33.82
CA VAL A 41 -26.08 -3.70 -32.61
C VAL A 41 -26.41 -4.59 -31.42
N GLY A 42 -27.21 -5.67 -31.62
CA GLY A 42 -27.51 -6.65 -30.60
C GLY A 42 -26.27 -7.36 -30.05
N VAL A 43 -25.37 -7.78 -30.95
CA VAL A 43 -24.09 -8.41 -30.56
C VAL A 43 -23.20 -7.44 -29.77
N VAL A 44 -23.06 -6.19 -30.23
CA VAL A 44 -22.29 -5.16 -29.51
C VAL A 44 -22.90 -4.88 -28.12
N ALA A 45 -24.21 -4.76 -28.03
CA ALA A 45 -24.90 -4.57 -26.74
C ALA A 45 -24.66 -5.74 -25.76
N VAL A 46 -24.74 -6.99 -26.25
CA VAL A 46 -24.43 -8.18 -25.44
C VAL A 46 -22.97 -8.19 -24.99
N LEU A 47 -22.02 -7.83 -25.87
CA LEU A 47 -20.60 -7.75 -25.52
C LEU A 47 -20.33 -6.67 -24.45
N VAL A 48 -20.95 -5.51 -24.58
CA VAL A 48 -20.81 -4.40 -23.60
C VAL A 48 -21.39 -4.81 -22.24
N VAL A 49 -22.60 -5.42 -22.22
CA VAL A 49 -23.22 -5.89 -20.99
C VAL A 49 -22.41 -7.04 -20.37
N SER A 50 -21.93 -7.98 -21.19
CA SER A 50 -21.10 -9.09 -20.68
C SER A 50 -19.78 -8.59 -20.10
N LEU A 51 -19.10 -7.66 -20.77
CA LEU A 51 -17.86 -7.05 -20.27
C LEU A 51 -18.12 -6.28 -19.00
N GLY A 52 -19.17 -5.48 -18.95
CA GLY A 52 -19.58 -4.75 -17.75
C GLY A 52 -19.95 -5.66 -16.57
N THR A 53 -20.63 -6.77 -16.84
CA THR A 53 -20.98 -7.77 -15.80
C THR A 53 -19.73 -8.49 -15.28
N VAL A 54 -18.83 -8.91 -16.17
CA VAL A 54 -17.57 -9.54 -15.76
C VAL A 54 -16.74 -8.58 -14.93
N LEU A 55 -16.62 -7.32 -15.35
CA LEU A 55 -15.91 -6.29 -14.60
C LEU A 55 -16.52 -6.08 -13.20
N ALA A 56 -17.84 -5.93 -13.13
CA ALA A 56 -18.55 -5.74 -11.86
C ALA A 56 -18.40 -6.93 -10.92
N LEU A 57 -18.50 -8.16 -11.44
CA LEU A 57 -18.30 -9.38 -10.64
C LEU A 57 -16.84 -9.53 -10.18
N THR A 58 -15.87 -9.12 -11.00
CA THR A 58 -14.45 -9.16 -10.63
C THR A 58 -14.17 -8.18 -9.50
N VAL A 59 -14.69 -6.96 -9.59
CA VAL A 59 -14.58 -5.94 -8.53
C VAL A 59 -15.27 -6.39 -7.24
N GLN A 60 -16.47 -6.96 -7.33
CA GLN A 60 -17.22 -7.43 -6.18
C GLN A 60 -16.54 -8.63 -5.49
N ASN A 61 -16.00 -9.57 -6.25
CA ASN A 61 -15.24 -10.69 -5.70
C ASN A 61 -13.93 -10.22 -5.04
N LEU A 62 -13.29 -9.17 -5.59
CA LEU A 62 -12.10 -8.58 -5.01
C LEU A 62 -12.39 -7.99 -3.62
N GLN A 63 -13.44 -7.18 -3.51
CA GLN A 63 -13.83 -6.55 -2.24
C GLN A 63 -14.20 -7.57 -1.16
N SER A 64 -14.77 -8.71 -1.52
CA SER A 64 -15.19 -9.76 -0.56
C SER A 64 -14.03 -10.64 -0.05
N SER A 65 -12.85 -10.56 -0.67
CA SER A 65 -11.66 -11.33 -0.29
C SER A 65 -10.63 -10.53 0.53
N LEU A 66 -10.85 -9.23 0.72
CA LEU A 66 -9.94 -8.37 1.48
C LEU A 66 -10.02 -8.67 2.97
N VAL A 67 -8.86 -8.85 3.59
CA VAL A 67 -8.74 -8.85 5.05
C VAL A 67 -8.53 -7.41 5.49
N THR A 68 -9.49 -6.86 6.22
CA THR A 68 -9.45 -5.47 6.67
C THR A 68 -9.46 -5.34 8.17
N VAL A 69 -8.90 -4.26 8.67
CA VAL A 69 -8.89 -3.90 10.09
C VAL A 69 -9.27 -2.42 10.24
N GLU A 70 -10.04 -2.09 11.27
CA GLU A 70 -10.37 -0.71 11.59
C GLU A 70 -9.25 -0.06 12.38
N LEU A 71 -8.83 1.14 11.97
CA LEU A 71 -7.96 1.99 12.76
C LEU A 71 -8.80 2.93 13.62
N PRO A 72 -8.43 3.18 14.89
CA PRO A 72 -9.20 4.03 15.79
C PRO A 72 -9.40 5.47 15.30
N ASN A 73 -8.41 6.02 14.62
CA ASN A 73 -8.40 7.40 14.11
C ASN A 73 -8.48 7.48 12.57
N ALA A 74 -8.98 6.40 11.92
CA ALA A 74 -9.12 6.41 10.47
C ALA A 74 -10.11 7.51 10.02
N PRO A 75 -9.82 8.23 8.93
CA PRO A 75 -10.77 9.13 8.33
C PRO A 75 -12.00 8.34 7.82
N ASP A 76 -13.15 9.00 7.77
CA ASP A 76 -14.31 8.44 7.09
C ASP A 76 -13.91 8.00 5.68
N PRO A 77 -14.39 6.85 5.17
CA PRO A 77 -14.04 6.36 3.86
C PRO A 77 -14.40 7.40 2.79
N ILE A 78 -13.41 8.16 2.34
CA ILE A 78 -13.58 9.07 1.21
C ILE A 78 -13.54 8.20 -0.03
N LEU A 79 -14.68 8.08 -0.73
CA LEU A 79 -14.68 7.54 -2.09
C LEU A 79 -14.02 8.58 -2.99
N PRO A 80 -12.77 8.37 -3.46
CA PRO A 80 -12.15 9.33 -4.34
C PRO A 80 -13.00 9.43 -5.61
N THR A 81 -13.44 10.63 -5.93
CA THR A 81 -13.80 11.00 -7.30
C THR A 81 -12.57 10.70 -8.15
N ILE A 82 -12.76 10.13 -9.35
CA ILE A 82 -11.68 9.78 -10.29
C ILE A 82 -10.65 10.92 -10.33
N GLY A 83 -9.55 10.78 -9.57
CA GLY A 83 -8.55 11.85 -9.37
C GLY A 83 -7.42 11.43 -8.43
N GLU A 84 -6.63 12.41 -8.02
CA GLU A 84 -5.67 12.30 -6.94
C GLU A 84 -6.40 12.49 -5.60
N ILE A 85 -5.83 11.93 -4.52
CA ILE A 85 -6.33 12.21 -3.18
C ILE A 85 -6.09 13.70 -2.87
N GLU A 86 -7.02 14.35 -2.18
CA GLU A 86 -6.88 15.76 -1.81
C GLU A 86 -6.22 15.87 -0.42
N GLY A 87 -5.30 16.81 -0.28
CA GLY A 87 -4.58 17.07 0.98
C GLY A 87 -3.47 16.07 1.29
N GLY A 88 -2.71 16.38 2.35
CA GLY A 88 -1.65 15.50 2.85
C GLY A 88 -2.21 14.24 3.50
N PHE A 89 -1.39 13.19 3.56
CA PHE A 89 -1.80 11.93 4.19
C PHE A 89 -0.62 11.16 4.77
N ASN A 90 -0.93 10.36 5.79
CA ASN A 90 0.05 9.46 6.41
C ASN A 90 -0.37 8.00 6.18
N VAL A 91 0.59 7.19 5.74
CA VAL A 91 0.42 5.75 5.52
C VAL A 91 1.42 4.98 6.35
N LEU A 92 0.94 4.09 7.18
CA LEU A 92 1.78 3.15 7.93
C LEU A 92 1.89 1.84 7.16
N VAL A 93 3.12 1.44 6.83
CA VAL A 93 3.42 0.13 6.24
C VAL A 93 4.20 -0.70 7.26
N VAL A 94 3.59 -1.80 7.68
CA VAL A 94 4.16 -2.74 8.65
C VAL A 94 4.55 -4.03 7.95
N GLY A 95 5.78 -4.46 8.13
CA GLY A 95 6.25 -5.78 7.71
C GLY A 95 6.26 -6.75 8.90
N SER A 96 5.52 -7.85 8.80
CA SER A 96 5.50 -8.88 9.82
C SER A 96 6.14 -10.16 9.33
N ASP A 97 6.82 -10.83 10.25
CA ASP A 97 7.35 -12.19 10.07
C ASP A 97 6.29 -13.28 10.28
N THR A 98 5.02 -12.88 10.51
CA THR A 98 3.92 -13.84 10.67
C THR A 98 3.89 -14.80 9.49
N ARG A 99 3.77 -16.08 9.78
CA ARG A 99 3.73 -17.16 8.78
C ARG A 99 2.35 -17.81 8.70
N VAL A 100 1.42 -17.29 9.48
CA VAL A 100 0.03 -17.74 9.47
C VAL A 100 -0.59 -17.52 8.10
N GLY A 101 -1.10 -18.57 7.48
CA GLY A 101 -1.77 -18.52 6.18
C GLY A 101 -0.83 -18.45 4.95
N GLN A 102 0.50 -18.51 5.13
CA GLN A 102 1.47 -18.44 4.03
C GLN A 102 1.91 -19.82 3.47
N GLY A 103 1.29 -20.91 3.90
CA GLY A 103 1.59 -22.29 3.48
C GLY A 103 2.84 -22.89 4.14
N ASP A 104 3.21 -24.11 3.72
CA ASP A 104 4.30 -24.90 4.33
C ASP A 104 5.71 -24.44 3.93
N GLN A 105 5.84 -23.33 3.19
CA GLN A 105 7.14 -22.84 2.69
C GLN A 105 8.01 -22.19 3.77
N PHE A 106 7.41 -21.81 4.90
CA PHE A 106 8.10 -21.16 6.01
C PHE A 106 7.87 -21.95 7.29
N GLU A 107 8.94 -22.15 8.07
CA GLU A 107 8.86 -22.78 9.39
C GLU A 107 7.88 -22.05 10.30
N PHE A 108 7.03 -22.76 11.01
CA PHE A 108 6.01 -22.16 11.88
C PHE A 108 6.69 -21.46 13.06
N VAL A 109 6.52 -20.15 13.16
CA VAL A 109 6.92 -19.35 14.33
C VAL A 109 5.65 -18.76 14.93
N ASP A 110 5.45 -19.01 16.21
CA ASP A 110 4.23 -18.63 16.95
C ASP A 110 4.29 -17.17 17.46
N SER A 111 5.12 -16.32 16.84
CA SER A 111 5.27 -14.91 17.21
C SER A 111 4.80 -14.01 16.07
N GLU A 112 3.86 -13.13 16.37
CA GLU A 112 3.44 -12.05 15.48
C GLU A 112 4.19 -10.77 15.88
N LEU A 113 5.37 -10.55 15.28
CA LEU A 113 6.17 -9.35 15.51
C LEU A 113 6.19 -8.47 14.26
N ASN A 114 6.26 -7.16 14.45
CA ASN A 114 6.49 -6.21 13.38
C ASN A 114 7.99 -5.90 13.25
N ASP A 115 8.62 -6.49 12.25
CA ASP A 115 10.05 -6.35 11.98
C ASP A 115 10.41 -5.12 11.14
N VAL A 116 9.45 -4.56 10.44
CA VAL A 116 9.58 -3.35 9.62
C VAL A 116 8.42 -2.42 9.94
N ASN A 117 8.72 -1.15 10.20
CA ASN A 117 7.74 -0.10 10.43
C ASN A 117 8.14 1.12 9.62
N LEU A 118 7.37 1.43 8.60
CA LEU A 118 7.57 2.58 7.72
C LEU A 118 6.37 3.53 7.87
N LEU A 119 6.63 4.75 8.27
CA LEU A 119 5.64 5.82 8.26
C LEU A 119 5.93 6.71 7.05
N VAL A 120 5.01 6.74 6.10
CA VAL A 120 5.06 7.57 4.90
C VAL A 120 4.20 8.79 5.14
N HIS A 121 4.81 9.95 5.12
CA HIS A 121 4.14 11.25 5.16
C HIS A 121 4.20 11.89 3.78
N VAL A 122 3.06 12.30 3.25
CA VAL A 122 2.95 13.04 1.98
C VAL A 122 2.38 14.41 2.26
N SER A 123 3.04 15.45 1.78
CA SER A 123 2.68 16.85 1.99
C SER A 123 1.31 17.21 1.44
N GLU A 124 0.69 18.26 1.98
CA GLU A 124 -0.65 18.74 1.56
C GLU A 124 -0.70 19.09 0.06
N ASN A 125 0.39 19.60 -0.48
CA ASN A 125 0.49 20.02 -1.88
C ASN A 125 1.02 18.91 -2.81
N HIS A 126 1.34 17.72 -2.30
CA HIS A 126 1.96 16.60 -3.02
C HIS A 126 3.26 17.00 -3.74
N ASP A 127 4.05 17.87 -3.13
CA ASP A 127 5.34 18.32 -3.66
C ASP A 127 6.54 17.63 -2.99
N ARG A 128 6.30 16.90 -1.90
CA ARG A 128 7.30 16.13 -1.16
C ARG A 128 6.70 14.93 -0.42
N ALA A 129 7.55 13.99 -0.09
CA ALA A 129 7.22 12.87 0.77
C ALA A 129 8.40 12.51 1.68
N VAL A 130 8.11 12.13 2.92
CA VAL A 130 9.11 11.63 3.88
C VAL A 130 8.74 10.21 4.30
N VAL A 131 9.68 9.30 4.18
CA VAL A 131 9.53 7.90 4.61
C VAL A 131 10.42 7.68 5.83
N ILE A 132 9.79 7.50 6.97
CA ILE A 132 10.47 7.28 8.25
C ILE A 132 10.52 5.80 8.55
N SER A 133 11.72 5.23 8.62
CA SER A 133 11.95 3.86 9.07
C SER A 133 12.13 3.83 10.58
N LEU A 134 11.19 3.23 11.31
CA LEU A 134 11.27 3.11 12.77
C LEU A 134 11.88 1.76 13.14
N PRO A 135 13.01 1.75 13.90
CA PRO A 135 13.64 0.51 14.33
C PRO A 135 12.69 -0.35 15.17
N ARG A 136 12.66 -1.64 14.90
CA ARG A 136 11.81 -2.60 15.64
C ARG A 136 12.15 -2.70 17.11
N ASP A 137 13.41 -2.42 17.44
CA ASP A 137 13.99 -2.51 18.79
C ASP A 137 13.88 -1.17 19.58
N LEU A 138 13.14 -0.20 19.03
CA LEU A 138 12.88 1.10 19.66
C LEU A 138 11.97 0.92 20.87
N LEU A 139 12.45 1.35 22.04
CA LEU A 139 11.70 1.33 23.30
C LEU A 139 10.74 2.52 23.36
N LEU A 140 9.46 2.21 23.55
CA LEU A 140 8.39 3.20 23.59
C LEU A 140 7.39 2.88 24.69
N ASP A 141 6.63 3.88 25.08
CA ASP A 141 5.42 3.71 25.87
C ASP A 141 4.27 3.31 24.91
N ILE A 142 3.70 2.13 25.11
CA ILE A 142 2.61 1.59 24.32
C ILE A 142 1.29 1.96 25.01
N PRO A 143 0.35 2.63 24.32
CA PRO A 143 -0.96 2.99 24.88
C PRO A 143 -1.84 1.76 25.13
N ALA A 144 -3.02 1.99 25.69
CA ALA A 144 -4.07 0.99 25.67
C ALA A 144 -4.47 0.72 24.21
N CYS A 145 -4.38 -0.54 23.80
CA CYS A 145 -4.63 -0.95 22.42
C CYS A 145 -5.90 -1.78 22.33
N PRO A 146 -6.72 -1.60 21.28
CA PRO A 146 -7.88 -2.45 21.02
C PRO A 146 -7.45 -3.89 20.77
N GLN A 147 -8.22 -4.85 21.29
CA GLN A 147 -7.99 -6.28 21.10
C GLN A 147 -9.12 -6.93 20.29
N ALA A 148 -8.83 -8.08 19.71
CA ALA A 148 -9.79 -8.80 18.85
C ALA A 148 -11.10 -9.20 19.56
N ASP A 149 -11.10 -9.29 20.89
CA ASP A 149 -12.28 -9.59 21.70
C ASP A 149 -13.12 -8.35 22.09
N GLY A 150 -12.72 -7.16 21.62
CA GLY A 150 -13.34 -5.88 21.91
C GLY A 150 -12.92 -5.25 23.24
N SER A 151 -11.98 -5.85 23.96
CA SER A 151 -11.33 -5.24 25.14
C SER A 151 -10.18 -4.33 24.73
N GLU A 152 -9.63 -3.61 25.71
CA GLU A 152 -8.38 -2.86 25.56
C GLU A 152 -7.28 -3.49 26.41
N SER A 153 -6.04 -3.48 25.86
CA SER A 153 -4.87 -3.88 26.66
C SER A 153 -4.54 -2.82 27.71
N SER A 154 -3.82 -3.21 28.76
CA SER A 154 -3.24 -2.21 29.65
C SER A 154 -2.06 -1.50 28.97
N PRO A 155 -1.88 -0.17 29.19
CA PRO A 155 -0.70 0.53 28.73
C PRO A 155 0.58 -0.09 29.27
N ARG A 156 1.66 -0.05 28.49
CA ARG A 156 2.97 -0.58 28.85
C ARG A 156 4.03 0.49 28.68
N GLN A 157 5.09 0.44 29.47
CA GLN A 157 6.17 1.40 29.41
C GLN A 157 7.48 0.73 29.01
N MET A 158 8.27 1.45 28.21
CA MET A 158 9.61 1.00 27.78
C MET A 158 9.60 -0.40 27.15
N GLU A 159 8.63 -0.66 26.28
CA GLU A 159 8.51 -1.89 25.53
C GLU A 159 9.02 -1.72 24.08
N PRO A 160 9.64 -2.71 23.47
CA PRO A 160 10.06 -2.63 22.08
C PRO A 160 8.88 -2.49 21.14
N LEU A 161 9.01 -1.61 20.13
CA LEU A 161 7.99 -1.35 19.11
C LEU A 161 7.49 -2.65 18.44
N ASN A 162 8.37 -3.63 18.21
CA ASN A 162 7.99 -4.87 17.55
C ASN A 162 7.00 -5.74 18.34
N THR A 163 6.74 -5.45 19.61
CA THR A 163 5.77 -6.18 20.43
C THR A 163 4.33 -5.69 20.23
N THR A 164 4.14 -4.50 19.65
CA THR A 164 2.81 -3.89 19.47
C THR A 164 1.89 -4.75 18.62
N MET A 165 2.44 -5.46 17.63
CA MET A 165 1.67 -6.36 16.78
C MET A 165 1.04 -7.51 17.59
N ALA A 166 1.78 -8.10 18.51
CA ALA A 166 1.26 -9.15 19.39
C ALA A 166 0.28 -8.64 20.46
N ILE A 167 0.31 -7.33 20.79
CA ILE A 167 -0.55 -6.72 21.81
C ILE A 167 -1.95 -6.42 21.24
N GLY A 168 -2.03 -5.81 20.07
CA GLY A 168 -3.31 -5.36 19.52
C GLY A 168 -3.30 -5.25 17.98
N GLY A 169 -2.36 -5.93 17.31
CA GLY A 169 -2.29 -5.95 15.85
C GLY A 169 -1.93 -4.60 15.24
N LEU A 170 -2.24 -4.42 13.96
CA LEU A 170 -1.97 -3.20 13.20
C LEU A 170 -2.55 -1.92 13.86
N PRO A 171 -3.76 -1.92 14.48
CA PRO A 171 -4.26 -0.77 15.20
C PRO A 171 -3.37 -0.33 16.37
N CYS A 172 -2.76 -1.29 17.08
CA CYS A 172 -1.86 -0.97 18.19
C CYS A 172 -0.55 -0.35 17.68
N VAL A 173 -0.01 -0.83 16.57
CA VAL A 173 1.16 -0.22 15.92
C VAL A 173 0.83 1.23 15.54
N ALA A 174 -0.31 1.47 14.90
CA ALA A 174 -0.73 2.81 14.51
C ALA A 174 -0.88 3.74 15.71
N LEU A 175 -1.64 3.36 16.73
CA LEU A 175 -1.82 4.16 17.95
C LEU A 175 -0.49 4.50 18.66
N THR A 176 0.43 3.53 18.71
CA THR A 176 1.74 3.74 19.33
C THR A 176 2.55 4.79 18.55
N LEU A 177 2.51 4.71 17.21
CA LEU A 177 3.22 5.67 16.37
C LEU A 177 2.54 7.04 16.32
N GLU A 178 1.21 7.11 16.38
CA GLU A 178 0.47 8.38 16.58
C GLU A 178 0.84 9.04 17.88
N GLN A 179 0.93 8.27 18.99
CA GLN A 179 1.40 8.80 20.27
C GLN A 179 2.84 9.31 20.20
N LEU A 180 3.72 8.64 19.47
CA LEU A 180 5.13 9.01 19.30
C LEU A 180 5.30 10.27 18.45
N THR A 181 4.55 10.38 17.37
CA THR A 181 4.76 11.42 16.34
C THR A 181 3.73 12.54 16.37
N GLY A 182 2.58 12.33 17.04
CA GLY A 182 1.47 13.27 16.96
C GLY A 182 0.86 13.44 15.57
N LEU A 183 1.25 12.59 14.60
CA LEU A 183 0.68 12.56 13.26
C LEU A 183 -0.51 11.61 13.21
N ASP A 184 -1.62 12.02 12.64
CA ASP A 184 -2.78 11.15 12.43
C ASP A 184 -2.46 10.10 11.34
N ILE A 185 -2.53 8.82 11.68
CA ILE A 185 -2.28 7.71 10.76
C ILE A 185 -3.62 7.22 10.19
N GLY A 186 -4.06 7.82 9.10
CA GLY A 186 -5.33 7.51 8.47
C GLY A 186 -5.35 6.21 7.68
N TYR A 187 -4.20 5.72 7.27
CA TYR A 187 -4.06 4.56 6.37
C TYR A 187 -2.97 3.62 6.86
N ALA A 188 -3.24 2.32 6.84
CA ALA A 188 -2.23 1.34 7.23
C ALA A 188 -2.35 0.05 6.43
N GLY A 189 -1.20 -0.61 6.22
CA GLY A 189 -1.11 -1.91 5.58
C GLY A 189 -0.08 -2.80 6.26
N LEU A 190 -0.48 -4.05 6.55
CA LEU A 190 0.42 -5.10 7.04
C LEU A 190 0.84 -5.98 5.87
N MET A 191 2.13 -6.00 5.60
CA MET A 191 2.73 -6.76 4.51
C MET A 191 3.37 -8.05 5.04
N THR A 192 3.06 -9.16 4.38
CA THR A 192 3.66 -10.46 4.64
C THR A 192 4.83 -10.74 3.69
N PHE A 193 5.61 -11.79 3.95
CA PHE A 193 6.69 -12.23 3.06
C PHE A 193 6.20 -12.54 1.64
N THR A 194 5.06 -13.22 1.53
CA THR A 194 4.43 -13.50 0.23
C THR A 194 4.03 -12.22 -0.47
N GLY A 195 3.51 -11.23 0.28
CA GLY A 195 3.13 -9.93 -0.23
C GLY A 195 4.31 -9.18 -0.85
N VAL A 196 5.44 -9.12 -0.15
CA VAL A 196 6.68 -8.50 -0.65
C VAL A 196 7.12 -9.14 -1.98
N ALA A 197 7.16 -10.48 -2.02
CA ALA A 197 7.57 -11.21 -3.22
C ALA A 197 6.62 -10.97 -4.41
N GLN A 198 5.31 -10.97 -4.17
CA GLN A 198 4.33 -10.74 -5.24
C GLN A 198 4.31 -9.28 -5.72
N LEU A 199 4.43 -8.31 -4.81
CA LEU A 199 4.49 -6.90 -5.18
C LEU A 199 5.74 -6.55 -5.97
N SER A 200 6.92 -7.06 -5.58
CA SER A 200 8.16 -6.83 -6.33
C SER A 200 8.06 -7.38 -7.76
N THR A 201 7.41 -8.53 -7.96
CA THR A 201 7.13 -9.10 -9.29
C THR A 201 6.09 -8.29 -10.05
N ALA A 202 5.02 -7.80 -9.37
CA ALA A 202 3.98 -6.98 -10.01
C ALA A 202 4.52 -5.63 -10.53
N VAL A 203 5.53 -5.08 -9.87
CA VAL A 203 6.25 -3.87 -10.32
C VAL A 203 7.13 -4.16 -11.54
N GLY A 204 7.60 -5.40 -11.73
CA GLY A 204 8.50 -5.81 -12.80
C GLY A 204 9.95 -5.97 -12.35
N GLY A 205 10.19 -6.06 -11.03
CA GLY A 205 11.50 -6.08 -10.39
C GLY A 205 12.00 -4.68 -10.04
N VAL A 206 12.97 -4.62 -9.14
CA VAL A 206 13.62 -3.38 -8.70
C VAL A 206 15.11 -3.50 -8.92
N GLU A 207 15.72 -2.55 -9.62
CA GLU A 207 17.15 -2.54 -9.88
C GLU A 207 17.90 -1.93 -8.70
N VAL A 208 18.62 -2.77 -7.96
CA VAL A 208 19.35 -2.41 -6.74
C VAL A 208 20.85 -2.57 -6.94
N CYS A 209 21.63 -1.58 -6.47
CA CYS A 209 23.08 -1.63 -6.45
C CYS A 209 23.60 -2.31 -5.18
N VAL A 210 24.63 -3.17 -5.32
CA VAL A 210 25.47 -3.66 -4.22
C VAL A 210 26.93 -3.31 -4.47
N SER A 211 27.62 -2.76 -3.45
CA SER A 211 29.00 -2.28 -3.58
C SER A 211 30.03 -3.42 -3.68
N ALA A 212 29.67 -4.63 -3.26
CA ALA A 212 30.48 -5.83 -3.32
C ALA A 212 29.56 -7.07 -3.35
N PRO A 213 30.10 -8.29 -3.56
CA PRO A 213 29.29 -9.51 -3.50
C PRO A 213 28.51 -9.65 -2.18
N LEU A 214 27.19 -9.82 -2.27
CA LEU A 214 26.28 -9.97 -1.11
C LEU A 214 25.74 -11.38 -1.05
N VAL A 215 26.22 -12.17 -0.09
CA VAL A 215 25.78 -13.55 0.14
C VAL A 215 25.43 -13.71 1.62
N ASP A 216 24.16 -13.94 1.93
CA ASP A 216 23.69 -14.20 3.29
C ASP A 216 22.82 -15.46 3.31
N PRO A 217 23.36 -16.60 3.81
CA PRO A 217 22.59 -17.85 3.88
C PRO A 217 21.37 -17.80 4.81
N TRP A 218 21.31 -16.85 5.74
CA TRP A 218 20.21 -16.72 6.69
C TRP A 218 18.98 -16.08 6.04
N SER A 219 19.17 -15.08 5.19
CA SER A 219 18.10 -14.47 4.43
C SER A 219 17.85 -15.19 3.09
N GLY A 220 18.84 -15.88 2.57
CA GLY A 220 18.83 -16.54 1.26
C GLY A 220 19.24 -15.62 0.11
N VAL A 221 19.71 -14.39 0.39
CA VAL A 221 20.22 -13.51 -0.66
C VAL A 221 21.53 -14.05 -1.20
N ASN A 222 21.66 -14.03 -2.54
CA ASN A 222 22.86 -14.49 -3.24
C ASN A 222 23.09 -13.63 -4.47
N LEU A 223 23.88 -12.55 -4.30
CA LEU A 223 24.31 -11.63 -5.34
C LEU A 223 25.85 -11.72 -5.42
N PRO A 224 26.38 -12.61 -6.27
CA PRO A 224 27.81 -12.95 -6.24
C PRO A 224 28.73 -11.90 -6.85
N GLU A 225 28.18 -10.86 -7.47
CA GLU A 225 28.92 -9.80 -8.13
C GLU A 225 28.52 -8.43 -7.58
N ALA A 226 29.45 -7.47 -7.54
CA ALA A 226 29.14 -6.07 -7.28
C ALA A 226 28.41 -5.44 -8.46
N GLY A 227 27.63 -4.41 -8.22
CA GLY A 227 26.92 -3.64 -9.24
C GLY A 227 25.40 -3.78 -9.16
N TYR A 228 24.71 -3.56 -10.26
CA TYR A 228 23.26 -3.50 -10.33
C TYR A 228 22.63 -4.87 -10.58
N HIS A 229 21.59 -5.19 -9.82
CA HIS A 229 20.83 -6.44 -9.91
C HIS A 229 19.34 -6.13 -9.90
N THR A 230 18.58 -6.66 -10.86
CA THR A 230 17.13 -6.58 -10.85
C THR A 230 16.58 -7.66 -9.90
N LEU A 231 15.97 -7.22 -8.79
CA LEU A 231 15.44 -8.08 -7.75
C LEU A 231 13.93 -8.19 -7.86
N GLU A 232 13.42 -9.44 -7.99
CA GLU A 232 12.00 -9.73 -7.99
C GLU A 232 11.68 -10.97 -7.15
N GLY A 233 10.42 -11.10 -6.72
CA GLY A 233 9.95 -12.28 -6.00
C GLY A 233 10.76 -12.60 -4.77
N GLY A 234 11.20 -13.85 -4.66
CA GLY A 234 11.98 -14.32 -3.51
C GLY A 234 13.34 -13.64 -3.33
N GLN A 235 13.96 -13.12 -4.41
CA GLN A 235 15.25 -12.41 -4.33
C GLN A 235 15.07 -11.03 -3.68
N ALA A 236 14.01 -10.30 -4.04
CA ALA A 236 13.67 -9.03 -3.39
C ALA A 236 13.38 -9.23 -1.91
N LEU A 237 12.59 -10.27 -1.56
CA LEU A 237 12.33 -10.63 -0.17
C LEU A 237 13.62 -10.98 0.58
N ALA A 238 14.49 -11.80 0.00
CA ALA A 238 15.76 -12.20 0.61
C ALA A 238 16.67 -10.99 0.87
N PHE A 239 16.74 -10.05 -0.07
CA PHE A 239 17.49 -8.80 0.08
C PHE A 239 16.92 -7.93 1.22
N LEU A 240 15.61 -7.71 1.27
CA LEU A 240 14.96 -6.89 2.31
C LEU A 240 15.03 -7.50 3.71
N ARG A 241 15.25 -8.83 3.81
CA ARG A 241 15.40 -9.56 5.08
C ARG A 241 16.86 -9.70 5.53
N THR A 242 17.83 -9.42 4.66
CA THR A 242 19.24 -9.58 5.04
C THR A 242 19.60 -8.59 6.15
N ARG A 243 20.20 -9.11 7.20
CA ARG A 243 20.67 -8.32 8.34
C ARG A 243 22.14 -8.61 8.58
N LYS A 244 22.49 -9.89 8.66
CA LYS A 244 23.87 -10.32 8.95
C LYS A 244 24.80 -10.16 7.75
N GLY A 245 24.24 -10.02 6.56
CA GLY A 245 24.98 -9.84 5.31
C GLY A 245 25.31 -8.40 4.97
N VAL A 246 24.79 -7.40 5.72
CA VAL A 246 24.95 -5.97 5.38
C VAL A 246 25.56 -5.16 6.53
N GLY A 247 26.36 -4.17 6.20
CA GLY A 247 26.96 -3.21 7.11
C GLY A 247 27.65 -3.87 8.30
N ASP A 248 27.34 -3.42 9.51
CA ASP A 248 27.84 -4.01 10.77
C ASP A 248 27.02 -5.20 11.27
N GLY A 249 25.92 -5.53 10.58
CA GLY A 249 24.98 -6.60 10.97
C GLY A 249 23.92 -6.17 11.99
N SER A 250 23.83 -4.88 12.30
CA SER A 250 22.80 -4.29 13.15
C SER A 250 21.46 -4.19 12.44
N ASP A 251 20.42 -3.86 13.20
CA ASP A 251 19.11 -3.53 12.63
C ASP A 251 19.14 -2.22 11.84
N LEU A 252 19.92 -1.24 12.30
CA LEU A 252 20.09 0.05 11.62
C LEU A 252 20.76 -0.10 10.27
N SER A 253 21.75 -0.99 10.13
CA SER A 253 22.35 -1.32 8.82
C SER A 253 21.36 -1.98 7.87
N ARG A 254 20.44 -2.83 8.39
CA ARG A 254 19.35 -3.38 7.60
C ARG A 254 18.42 -2.28 7.09
N ILE A 255 18.06 -1.32 7.94
CA ILE A 255 17.23 -0.17 7.53
C ILE A 255 17.90 0.61 6.39
N SER A 256 19.21 0.91 6.49
CA SER A 256 19.94 1.60 5.41
C SER A 256 19.90 0.81 4.09
N SER A 257 20.13 -0.50 4.14
CA SER A 257 20.02 -1.37 2.96
C SER A 257 18.58 -1.42 2.41
N GLN A 258 17.55 -1.39 3.27
CA GLN A 258 16.16 -1.29 2.84
C GLN A 258 15.85 0.06 2.17
N GLN A 259 16.45 1.16 2.65
CA GLN A 259 16.30 2.48 2.02
C GLN A 259 16.91 2.51 0.61
N VAL A 260 18.03 1.82 0.36
CA VAL A 260 18.57 1.63 -1.00
C VAL A 260 17.54 0.97 -1.91
N TYR A 261 16.88 -0.10 -1.44
CA TYR A 261 15.83 -0.76 -2.20
C TYR A 261 14.61 0.15 -2.42
N MET A 262 14.18 0.89 -1.40
CA MET A 262 12.99 1.77 -1.49
C MET A 262 13.25 2.95 -2.43
N ALA A 263 14.43 3.57 -2.40
CA ALA A 263 14.81 4.61 -3.34
C ALA A 263 14.84 4.08 -4.79
N ALA A 264 15.41 2.90 -5.00
CA ALA A 264 15.39 2.22 -6.29
C ALA A 264 13.98 1.87 -6.76
N LEU A 265 13.09 1.44 -5.86
CA LEU A 265 11.68 1.18 -6.16
C LEU A 265 10.96 2.45 -6.63
N VAL A 266 11.15 3.57 -5.94
CA VAL A 266 10.57 4.86 -6.35
C VAL A 266 11.04 5.24 -7.75
N ARG A 267 12.35 5.17 -8.02
CA ARG A 267 12.91 5.43 -9.35
C ARG A 267 12.30 4.52 -10.42
N THR A 268 12.20 3.22 -10.14
CA THR A 268 11.57 2.24 -11.06
C THR A 268 10.12 2.62 -11.36
N LEU A 269 9.33 2.96 -10.35
CA LEU A 269 7.93 3.34 -10.52
C LEU A 269 7.75 4.61 -11.36
N GLN A 270 8.66 5.59 -11.21
CA GLN A 270 8.61 6.84 -11.95
C GLN A 270 9.18 6.72 -13.37
N GLN A 271 10.37 6.10 -13.54
CA GLN A 271 11.08 6.01 -14.82
C GLN A 271 10.38 5.10 -15.82
N ASP A 272 9.88 3.96 -15.39
CA ASP A 272 9.19 2.98 -16.26
C ASP A 272 7.77 3.38 -16.64
N GLY A 273 7.36 4.58 -16.24
CA GLY A 273 6.03 5.11 -16.50
C GLY A 273 4.91 4.30 -15.82
N VAL A 274 5.25 3.51 -14.81
CA VAL A 274 4.27 2.71 -14.06
C VAL A 274 3.20 3.60 -13.46
N LEU A 275 3.61 4.73 -12.85
CA LEU A 275 2.69 5.71 -12.26
C LEU A 275 1.82 6.44 -13.30
N ASN A 276 2.16 6.36 -14.59
CA ASN A 276 1.37 6.91 -15.70
C ASN A 276 0.45 5.86 -16.34
N ASP A 277 0.69 4.57 -16.12
CA ASP A 277 -0.11 3.47 -16.66
C ASP A 277 -1.16 3.03 -15.64
N ILE A 278 -2.39 3.49 -15.83
CA ILE A 278 -3.52 3.15 -14.95
C ILE A 278 -3.71 1.63 -14.86
N GLY A 279 -3.48 0.88 -15.93
CA GLY A 279 -3.61 -0.59 -15.93
C GLY A 279 -2.58 -1.25 -15.02
N LYS A 280 -1.32 -0.81 -15.09
CA LYS A 280 -0.24 -1.29 -14.19
C LYS A 280 -0.54 -0.91 -12.74
N LEU A 281 -0.94 0.35 -12.47
CA LEU A 281 -1.30 0.79 -11.11
C LEU A 281 -2.43 -0.06 -10.51
N TYR A 282 -3.49 -0.34 -11.27
CA TYR A 282 -4.57 -1.22 -10.81
C TYR A 282 -4.06 -2.64 -10.54
N GLY A 283 -3.17 -3.18 -11.37
CA GLY A 283 -2.55 -4.49 -11.17
C GLY A 283 -1.73 -4.55 -9.87
N ILE A 284 -0.91 -3.54 -9.60
CA ILE A 284 -0.12 -3.43 -8.36
C ILE A 284 -1.04 -3.28 -7.14
N ALA A 285 -2.02 -2.35 -7.20
CA ALA A 285 -2.98 -2.12 -6.13
C ALA A 285 -3.83 -3.37 -5.84
N GLN A 286 -4.22 -4.11 -6.88
CA GLN A 286 -4.91 -5.39 -6.74
C GLN A 286 -4.04 -6.44 -6.06
N THR A 287 -2.76 -6.53 -6.43
CA THR A 287 -1.81 -7.44 -5.78
C THR A 287 -1.64 -7.08 -4.30
N ALA A 288 -1.48 -5.78 -3.99
CA ALA A 288 -1.42 -5.30 -2.61
C ALA A 288 -2.68 -5.69 -1.82
N ALA A 289 -3.86 -5.42 -2.38
CA ALA A 289 -5.14 -5.74 -1.77
C ALA A 289 -5.32 -7.25 -1.47
N GLN A 290 -4.77 -8.12 -2.31
CA GLN A 290 -4.87 -9.59 -2.14
C GLN A 290 -3.84 -10.18 -1.18
N THR A 291 -2.74 -9.49 -0.91
CA THR A 291 -1.58 -10.03 -0.20
C THR A 291 -1.27 -9.33 1.12
N MET A 292 -1.99 -8.23 1.40
CA MET A 292 -1.82 -7.44 2.62
C MET A 292 -3.09 -7.46 3.46
N VAL A 293 -2.93 -7.26 4.77
CA VAL A 293 -4.04 -6.83 5.65
C VAL A 293 -4.07 -5.31 5.63
N LEU A 294 -5.18 -4.72 5.23
CA LEU A 294 -5.30 -3.27 5.03
C LEU A 294 -6.24 -2.64 6.05
N SER A 295 -6.00 -1.38 6.41
CA SER A 295 -7.03 -0.59 7.09
C SER A 295 -8.27 -0.46 6.20
N THR A 296 -9.44 -0.35 6.80
CA THR A 296 -10.70 -0.14 6.06
C THR A 296 -10.64 1.09 5.15
N SER A 297 -9.95 2.14 5.58
CA SER A 297 -9.66 3.37 4.82
C SER A 297 -8.80 3.12 3.56
N LEU A 298 -7.84 2.18 3.62
CA LEU A 298 -6.95 1.82 2.52
C LEU A 298 -7.47 0.66 1.65
N ALA A 299 -8.50 -0.04 2.09
CA ALA A 299 -9.00 -1.28 1.45
C ALA A 299 -9.72 -1.06 0.10
N SER A 300 -9.58 0.10 -0.52
CA SER A 300 -10.10 0.42 -1.85
C SER A 300 -8.95 0.53 -2.85
N VAL A 301 -9.03 -0.23 -3.94
CA VAL A 301 -8.06 -0.15 -5.05
C VAL A 301 -8.03 1.28 -5.61
N ASP A 302 -9.18 1.95 -5.68
CA ASP A 302 -9.27 3.34 -6.17
C ASP A 302 -8.52 4.31 -5.25
N VAL A 303 -8.60 4.13 -3.92
CA VAL A 303 -7.84 4.93 -2.94
C VAL A 303 -6.33 4.69 -3.12
N MET A 304 -5.90 3.44 -3.23
CA MET A 304 -4.48 3.11 -3.45
C MET A 304 -3.95 3.70 -4.76
N VAL A 305 -4.75 3.66 -5.84
CA VAL A 305 -4.39 4.26 -7.13
C VAL A 305 -4.34 5.79 -7.02
N ALA A 306 -5.28 6.42 -6.31
CA ALA A 306 -5.28 7.87 -6.09
C ALA A 306 -4.04 8.33 -5.31
N MET A 307 -3.65 7.60 -4.25
CA MET A 307 -2.41 7.85 -3.50
C MET A 307 -1.16 7.68 -4.36
N ALA A 308 -1.08 6.59 -5.14
CA ALA A 308 0.05 6.38 -6.04
C ALA A 308 0.18 7.51 -7.09
N ARG A 309 -0.94 8.08 -7.53
CA ARG A 309 -0.93 9.21 -8.45
C ARG A 309 -0.48 10.52 -7.78
N ALA A 310 -0.79 10.73 -6.51
CA ALA A 310 -0.27 11.85 -5.74
C ALA A 310 1.27 11.85 -5.70
N LEU A 311 1.87 10.66 -5.60
CA LEU A 311 3.34 10.51 -5.61
C LEU A 311 3.99 10.75 -6.98
N ARG A 312 3.22 10.73 -8.07
CA ARG A 312 3.74 10.83 -9.44
C ARG A 312 4.46 12.15 -9.73
N GLY A 313 3.96 13.24 -9.14
CA GLY A 313 4.45 14.60 -9.37
C GLY A 313 5.63 15.01 -8.49
N ILE A 314 5.96 14.20 -7.49
CA ILE A 314 7.01 14.51 -6.52
C ILE A 314 8.39 14.23 -7.15
N PRO A 315 9.28 15.22 -7.26
CA PRO A 315 10.66 14.97 -7.71
C PRO A 315 11.39 13.97 -6.79
N ASN A 316 12.30 13.18 -7.33
CA ASN A 316 13.02 12.18 -6.55
C ASN A 316 13.80 12.79 -5.38
N GLU A 317 14.34 13.99 -5.57
CA GLU A 317 15.08 14.76 -4.56
C GLU A 317 14.19 15.20 -3.40
N ASN A 318 12.86 15.28 -3.62
CA ASN A 318 11.88 15.66 -2.62
C ASN A 318 11.22 14.43 -1.93
N ILE A 319 11.67 13.22 -2.24
CA ILE A 319 11.26 11.99 -1.55
C ILE A 319 12.43 11.56 -0.66
N VAL A 320 12.29 11.84 0.64
CA VAL A 320 13.35 11.66 1.62
C VAL A 320 13.09 10.40 2.45
N PHE A 321 14.07 9.52 2.54
CA PHE A 321 14.06 8.35 3.42
C PHE A 321 14.96 8.63 4.61
N ILE A 322 14.42 8.52 5.81
CA ILE A 322 15.19 8.70 7.05
C ILE A 322 15.01 7.50 7.98
N GLN A 323 16.03 7.26 8.81
CA GLN A 323 15.87 6.46 10.00
C GLN A 323 15.31 7.37 11.11
N TYR A 324 14.32 6.88 11.85
CA TYR A 324 13.86 7.61 13.03
C TYR A 324 15.04 7.85 13.97
N PRO A 325 15.27 9.10 14.43
CA PRO A 325 16.45 9.42 15.21
C PRO A 325 16.45 8.68 16.56
N VAL A 326 17.51 7.92 16.81
CA VAL A 326 17.63 7.10 18.02
C VAL A 326 19.01 7.20 18.64
N LEU A 327 19.07 6.86 19.93
CA LEU A 327 20.29 6.64 20.71
C LEU A 327 20.27 5.21 21.27
N ASP A 328 21.44 4.67 21.56
CA ASP A 328 21.52 3.40 22.27
C ASP A 328 20.88 3.51 23.65
N ALA A 329 20.04 2.54 24.01
CA ALA A 329 19.51 2.43 25.35
C ALA A 329 20.61 1.99 26.33
N ASP A 330 20.35 2.13 27.65
CA ASP A 330 21.25 1.64 28.68
C ASP A 330 21.52 0.11 28.47
N PRO A 331 22.76 -0.28 28.12
CA PRO A 331 23.07 -1.66 27.78
C PRO A 331 22.95 -2.64 28.96
N ASP A 332 23.00 -2.15 30.20
CA ASP A 332 22.84 -2.98 31.40
C ASP A 332 21.37 -3.30 31.67
N LEU A 333 20.46 -2.40 31.28
CA LEU A 333 19.01 -2.55 31.46
C LEU A 333 18.32 -3.09 30.19
N TYR A 334 18.73 -2.62 29.03
CA TYR A 334 18.08 -2.88 27.74
C TYR A 334 19.12 -3.23 26.66
N PRO A 335 19.81 -4.37 26.75
CA PRO A 335 20.86 -4.72 25.81
C PRO A 335 20.35 -4.84 24.37
N GLY A 336 21.01 -4.12 23.45
CA GLY A 336 20.69 -4.13 22.02
C GLY A 336 19.38 -3.42 21.66
N ARG A 337 18.89 -2.54 22.52
CA ARG A 337 17.72 -1.68 22.28
C ARG A 337 18.14 -0.26 22.06
N VAL A 338 17.22 0.52 21.48
CA VAL A 338 17.40 1.95 21.21
C VAL A 338 16.23 2.75 21.82
N VAL A 339 16.49 4.02 22.11
CA VAL A 339 15.51 4.99 22.61
C VAL A 339 15.45 6.19 21.66
N PRO A 340 14.37 6.98 21.64
CA PRO A 340 14.32 8.21 20.85
C PRO A 340 15.48 9.15 21.16
N ASN A 341 16.07 9.75 20.14
CA ASN A 341 16.85 10.97 20.30
C ASN A 341 15.87 12.15 20.37
N ASP A 342 15.42 12.48 21.56
CA ASP A 342 14.31 13.42 21.76
C ASP A 342 14.50 14.76 21.04
N ILE A 343 15.74 15.27 20.96
CA ILE A 343 16.03 16.56 20.32
C ILE A 343 15.75 16.47 18.82
N LEU A 344 16.43 15.56 18.14
CA LEU A 344 16.34 15.44 16.68
C LEU A 344 14.99 14.85 16.25
N ALA A 345 14.45 13.91 17.03
CA ALA A 345 13.14 13.33 16.76
C ALA A 345 12.02 14.38 16.85
N THR A 346 12.07 15.26 17.88
CA THR A 346 11.10 16.37 18.02
C THR A 346 11.20 17.31 16.82
N GLU A 347 12.41 17.72 16.41
CA GLU A 347 12.60 18.60 15.28
C GLU A 347 12.02 18.03 13.98
N VAL A 348 12.27 16.74 13.69
CA VAL A 348 11.69 16.05 12.52
C VAL A 348 10.16 16.05 12.60
N VAL A 349 9.61 15.69 13.74
CA VAL A 349 8.15 15.58 13.92
C VAL A 349 7.46 16.95 13.81
N GLU A 350 8.01 17.99 14.44
CA GLU A 350 7.46 19.34 14.36
C GLU A 350 7.41 19.86 12.92
N ARG A 351 8.47 19.61 12.11
CA ARG A 351 8.47 19.97 10.68
C ARG A 351 7.43 19.23 9.88
N LEU A 352 7.24 17.94 10.14
CA LEU A 352 6.19 17.14 9.48
C LEU A 352 4.78 17.64 9.84
N GLN A 353 4.54 17.99 11.11
CA GLN A 353 3.24 18.49 11.57
C GLN A 353 2.84 19.83 10.94
N VAL A 354 3.82 20.68 10.61
CA VAL A 354 3.58 21.97 9.94
C VAL A 354 3.86 21.93 8.44
N ASP A 355 4.12 20.73 7.90
CA ASP A 355 4.39 20.49 6.50
C ASP A 355 5.61 21.27 5.96
N GLU A 356 6.64 21.46 6.83
CA GLU A 356 7.88 22.15 6.49
C GLU A 356 8.88 21.19 5.80
N ALA A 357 9.47 21.66 4.71
CA ALA A 357 10.43 20.89 3.94
C ALA A 357 11.78 20.77 4.67
N PHE A 358 12.37 19.59 4.66
CA PHE A 358 13.76 19.34 5.06
C PHE A 358 14.37 18.25 4.17
N THR A 359 15.67 18.13 4.22
CA THR A 359 16.44 17.07 3.55
C THR A 359 17.55 16.54 4.46
N VAL A 360 18.26 15.54 3.99
CA VAL A 360 19.43 14.96 4.67
C VAL A 360 20.70 15.55 4.07
N GLY A 361 21.69 15.81 4.91
CA GLY A 361 22.97 16.36 4.48
C GLY A 361 23.90 15.34 3.83
N GLU A 362 25.00 15.84 3.23
CA GLU A 362 26.07 14.97 2.71
C GLU A 362 26.66 14.07 3.82
N GLY A 363 26.86 12.78 3.51
CA GLY A 363 27.38 11.81 4.47
C GLY A 363 26.37 11.28 5.46
N SER A 364 25.06 11.53 5.24
CA SER A 364 23.95 11.02 6.06
C SER A 364 23.69 9.52 5.92
N LEU A 365 24.40 8.82 5.00
CA LEU A 365 24.19 7.40 4.75
C LEU A 365 24.52 6.55 5.99
N GLY A 366 23.66 5.58 6.29
CA GLY A 366 23.91 4.63 7.37
C GLY A 366 24.89 3.53 6.97
N PHE A 367 25.36 2.74 7.94
CA PHE A 367 26.38 1.69 7.76
C PHE A 367 26.03 0.60 6.73
N GLY A 368 24.76 0.50 6.32
CA GLY A 368 24.28 -0.47 5.33
C GLY A 368 24.26 0.06 3.90
N SER A 369 24.66 1.31 3.66
CA SER A 369 24.61 1.97 2.35
C SER A 369 25.84 2.84 2.10
N THR A 370 26.16 3.08 0.82
CA THR A 370 27.23 3.97 0.34
C THR A 370 26.81 4.56 -1.00
N ASP A 371 27.40 5.68 -1.38
CA ASP A 371 27.20 6.26 -2.71
C ASP A 371 27.65 5.29 -3.80
N ALA A 372 26.96 5.30 -4.94
CA ALA A 372 27.41 4.59 -6.12
C ALA A 372 28.62 5.31 -6.72
N GLU A 373 29.63 4.56 -7.21
CA GLU A 373 30.86 5.14 -7.78
C GLU A 373 30.62 6.08 -8.99
N THR A 374 29.41 6.03 -9.58
CA THR A 374 29.01 6.84 -10.74
C THR A 374 28.14 8.04 -10.37
N SER A 375 27.85 8.26 -9.09
CA SER A 375 27.03 9.39 -8.66
C SER A 375 27.74 10.70 -9.05
N PRO A 376 27.17 11.54 -9.94
CA PRO A 376 27.73 12.86 -10.18
C PRO A 376 27.58 13.61 -8.85
N GLY A 377 28.73 13.98 -8.26
CA GLY A 377 28.73 14.81 -7.06
C GLY A 377 27.75 15.97 -7.25
N GLY A 378 26.88 16.18 -6.28
CA GLY A 378 25.84 17.20 -6.34
C GLY A 378 26.44 18.52 -6.81
N THR A 379 25.92 19.06 -7.90
CA THR A 379 26.20 20.45 -8.25
C THR A 379 25.57 21.29 -7.15
N GLU A 380 26.41 22.02 -6.41
CA GLU A 380 25.93 23.14 -5.58
C GLU A 380 25.10 24.07 -6.49
N GLU A 381 23.79 23.86 -6.56
CA GLU A 381 22.89 24.88 -7.05
C GLU A 381 22.75 25.93 -5.95
N ASP A 382 23.25 27.14 -6.25
CA ASP A 382 23.09 28.38 -5.47
C ASP A 382 21.59 28.81 -5.43
N GLY A 383 20.71 27.94 -4.95
CA GLY A 383 19.28 28.14 -4.72
C GLY A 383 18.92 27.61 -3.36
N ALA A 384 18.12 28.35 -2.59
CA ALA A 384 17.63 27.94 -1.27
C ALA A 384 16.82 26.64 -1.40
N GLY A 385 17.50 25.50 -1.38
CA GLY A 385 16.91 24.17 -1.25
C GLY A 385 16.28 23.99 0.15
N PRO A 386 15.60 22.86 0.40
CA PRO A 386 15.15 22.52 1.74
C PRO A 386 16.33 22.54 2.73
N GLU A 387 16.05 22.92 3.96
CA GLU A 387 17.07 22.95 5.02
C GLU A 387 17.57 21.53 5.29
N GLU A 388 18.89 21.35 5.34
CA GLU A 388 19.51 20.09 5.74
C GLU A 388 19.44 19.95 7.25
N LEU A 389 18.96 18.80 7.74
CA LEU A 389 18.96 18.47 9.16
C LEU A 389 20.20 17.65 9.52
N ASP A 390 21.12 18.27 10.24
CA ASP A 390 22.34 17.61 10.69
C ASP A 390 22.07 16.44 11.63
N GLY A 391 22.76 15.33 11.40
CA GLY A 391 22.66 14.13 12.24
C GLY A 391 21.53 13.18 11.88
N LEU A 392 20.71 13.49 10.88
CA LEU A 392 19.78 12.50 10.30
C LEU A 392 20.55 11.46 9.51
N VAL A 393 20.12 10.21 9.65
CA VAL A 393 20.61 9.11 8.79
C VAL A 393 19.54 8.82 7.76
N GLY A 394 19.93 8.91 6.48
CA GLY A 394 18.98 8.75 5.38
C GLY A 394 19.55 9.05 4.02
N GLN A 395 18.66 9.15 3.03
CA GLN A 395 18.95 9.48 1.64
C GLN A 395 17.70 9.99 0.94
N THR A 396 17.82 10.59 -0.22
CA THR A 396 16.68 10.89 -1.10
C THR A 396 16.44 9.76 -2.11
N ALA A 397 15.30 9.76 -2.79
CA ALA A 397 15.10 8.87 -3.93
C ALA A 397 15.96 9.25 -5.14
N GLY A 398 16.46 10.49 -5.19
CA GLY A 398 17.40 10.98 -6.21
C GLY A 398 18.81 10.41 -6.06
N ASP A 399 19.20 10.02 -4.83
CA ASP A 399 20.54 9.52 -4.56
C ASP A 399 20.76 8.12 -5.14
N GLU A 400 21.80 7.95 -5.93
CA GLU A 400 22.24 6.64 -6.38
C GLU A 400 23.15 6.01 -5.34
N THR A 401 22.61 5.07 -4.58
CA THR A 401 23.30 4.41 -3.48
C THR A 401 23.38 2.91 -3.67
N CYS A 402 24.40 2.29 -3.09
CA CYS A 402 24.59 0.83 -3.09
C CYS A 402 24.49 0.27 -1.68
N ALA A 403 23.89 -0.88 -1.51
CA ALA A 403 23.95 -1.62 -0.27
C ALA A 403 25.38 -2.12 -0.03
N VAL A 404 25.83 -2.01 1.22
CA VAL A 404 27.20 -2.40 1.63
C VAL A 404 27.14 -3.80 2.26
N PRO A 405 27.73 -4.83 1.62
CA PRO A 405 27.90 -6.14 2.23
C PRO A 405 28.86 -6.08 3.42
N ARG A 406 28.67 -7.03 4.35
CA ARG A 406 29.52 -7.16 5.54
C ARG A 406 30.81 -7.90 5.26
#